data_d6d850a65618ad6b6944e4e71cf14e0f
#
_entry.id   d6d850a65618ad6b6944e4e71cf14e0f
#
_cell.length_a   1.000
_cell.length_b   1.000
_cell.length_c   1.000
_cell.angle_alpha   90.00
_cell.angle_beta   90.00
_cell.angle_gamma   90.00
#
_symmetry.space_group_name_H-M   'P 1'
#
loop_
_entity.id
_entity.type
_entity.pdbx_description
1 polymer ?
#
loop_
_entity_poly.entity_id
_entity_poly.type
_entity_poly.pdbx_seq_one_letter_code
_entity_poly.pdbx_strand_id
1 'polypeptide(L)'
;MPTSAHEVDSVICLPDDDCNADAPKIGVIMALENGYDGYVIDEPYVSALSAYDVNLRFLTYDNIATQIKNQQLDALFLIGGSFDSPAEYYLHQENLPDTHRLSKRSLAYLEALDCAKSYKMPVLGICAGFQMLAGYFGAKMYTNVIKELNSSLPHKFDKYQDAHAVSIVDNTKLATICGNKPEIMVNSIHTEGVAQVPDNANIIISARSSDGNIEAVEVVGDWYALGVQWHPEYLWHRSLEAKNIFASFVNAANKYQKGE
;
A
#
# COMPACT_ATOMS: atom_id res chain seq x y z
N MET A 1 -30.71 -2.26 -21.74
CA MET A 1 -30.55 -0.83 -21.37
C MET A 1 -29.14 -0.70 -20.81
N PRO A 2 -28.28 0.13 -21.36
CA PRO A 2 -26.94 0.29 -20.81
C PRO A 2 -27.03 1.13 -19.53
N THR A 3 -26.46 0.61 -18.45
CA THR A 3 -26.28 1.31 -17.18
C THR A 3 -25.30 2.47 -17.40
N SER A 4 -25.71 3.65 -17.00
CA SER A 4 -24.98 4.90 -17.06
C SER A 4 -23.59 4.76 -16.42
N ALA A 5 -22.55 5.08 -17.19
CA ALA A 5 -21.25 5.40 -16.64
C ALA A 5 -21.42 6.58 -15.69
N HIS A 6 -21.04 6.41 -14.43
CA HIS A 6 -20.85 7.54 -13.54
C HIS A 6 -19.61 8.28 -14.04
N GLU A 7 -19.83 9.48 -14.59
CA GLU A 7 -18.78 10.45 -14.81
C GLU A 7 -18.13 10.73 -13.44
N VAL A 8 -16.86 10.40 -13.33
CA VAL A 8 -16.04 10.74 -12.17
C VAL A 8 -15.49 12.15 -12.45
N ASP A 9 -16.20 13.17 -11.97
CA ASP A 9 -15.64 14.52 -11.82
C ASP A 9 -14.61 14.53 -10.68
N SER A 10 -13.46 13.88 -10.88
CA SER A 10 -12.31 14.08 -10.02
C SER A 10 -11.42 15.15 -10.66
N VAL A 11 -11.39 16.32 -10.05
CA VAL A 11 -10.38 17.34 -10.34
C VAL A 11 -9.03 16.77 -9.89
N ILE A 12 -8.37 16.07 -10.80
CA ILE A 12 -6.96 15.73 -10.64
C ILE A 12 -6.23 17.05 -10.87
N CYS A 13 -5.52 17.60 -9.88
CA CYS A 13 -4.58 18.70 -10.12
C CYS A 13 -3.54 18.21 -11.15
N LEU A 14 -3.77 18.56 -12.40
CA LEU A 14 -2.76 18.40 -13.45
C LEU A 14 -1.64 19.41 -13.19
N PRO A 15 -0.41 19.19 -13.69
CA PRO A 15 0.77 19.98 -13.36
C PRO A 15 0.68 21.50 -13.54
N ASP A 16 -0.38 22.01 -14.14
CA ASP A 16 -0.56 23.42 -14.49
C ASP A 16 -1.60 24.19 -13.63
N ASP A 17 -2.28 23.52 -12.70
CA ASP A 17 -3.23 24.16 -11.78
C ASP A 17 -2.55 24.47 -10.45
N ASP A 18 -2.93 25.58 -9.79
CA ASP A 18 -2.45 26.20 -8.52
C ASP A 18 -1.99 25.25 -7.40
N CYS A 19 -1.19 24.22 -7.75
CA CYS A 19 -0.56 23.32 -6.80
C CYS A 19 0.46 24.11 -5.97
N ASN A 20 0.36 24.02 -4.65
CA ASN A 20 1.39 24.56 -3.76
C ASN A 20 2.77 23.97 -4.11
N ALA A 21 3.63 24.77 -4.73
CA ALA A 21 4.95 24.33 -5.20
C ALA A 21 5.83 23.77 -4.07
N ASP A 22 5.53 24.19 -2.82
CA ASP A 22 6.25 23.79 -1.61
C ASP A 22 5.68 22.50 -0.97
N ALA A 23 4.54 21.97 -1.47
CA ALA A 23 3.96 20.74 -0.98
C ALA A 23 4.74 19.50 -1.46
N PRO A 24 4.86 18.44 -0.64
CA PRO A 24 5.61 17.26 -1.01
C PRO A 24 5.01 16.54 -2.22
N LYS A 25 5.88 16.05 -3.09
CA LYS A 25 5.54 15.31 -4.31
C LYS A 25 5.46 13.83 -4.01
N ILE A 26 4.25 13.28 -4.03
CA ILE A 26 4.00 11.87 -3.77
C ILE A 26 3.78 11.12 -5.08
N GLY A 27 4.67 10.19 -5.39
CA GLY A 27 4.56 9.30 -6.55
C GLY A 27 3.57 8.17 -6.28
N VAL A 28 2.58 8.00 -7.16
CA VAL A 28 1.59 6.93 -7.11
C VAL A 28 1.73 6.08 -8.37
N ILE A 29 2.09 4.80 -8.19
CA ILE A 29 2.18 3.88 -9.33
C ILE A 29 0.78 3.40 -9.69
N MET A 30 0.28 3.86 -10.84
CA MET A 30 -1.06 3.52 -11.33
C MET A 30 -1.16 2.05 -11.73
N ALA A 31 -2.38 1.55 -11.91
CA ALA A 31 -2.65 0.19 -12.36
C ALA A 31 -3.01 0.15 -13.85
N LEU A 32 -2.67 -0.96 -14.52
CA LEU A 32 -3.30 -1.37 -15.79
C LEU A 32 -4.35 -2.41 -15.44
N GLU A 33 -5.61 -2.10 -15.64
CA GLU A 33 -6.72 -2.99 -15.33
C GLU A 33 -7.40 -3.49 -16.60
N ASN A 34 -7.84 -4.76 -16.55
CA ASN A 34 -8.58 -5.36 -17.66
C ASN A 34 -9.88 -4.57 -17.92
N GLY A 35 -10.10 -4.21 -19.18
CA GLY A 35 -11.29 -3.47 -19.61
C GLY A 35 -11.08 -1.95 -19.73
N TYR A 36 -9.93 -1.44 -19.36
CA TYR A 36 -9.54 -0.04 -19.57
C TYR A 36 -8.43 0.08 -20.61
N ASP A 37 -8.49 1.12 -21.42
CA ASP A 37 -7.45 1.46 -22.39
C ASP A 37 -6.49 2.47 -21.74
N GLY A 38 -5.57 1.97 -20.92
CA GLY A 38 -4.56 2.80 -20.25
C GLY A 38 -4.44 2.55 -18.76
N TYR A 39 -3.67 3.41 -18.11
CA TYR A 39 -3.43 3.38 -16.69
C TYR A 39 -4.59 4.02 -15.90
N VAL A 40 -4.96 3.40 -14.80
CA VAL A 40 -6.06 3.84 -13.92
C VAL A 40 -5.61 3.89 -12.47
N ILE A 41 -6.35 4.65 -11.68
CA ILE A 41 -6.25 4.68 -10.22
C ILE A 41 -7.66 4.81 -9.64
N ASP A 42 -7.96 4.04 -8.60
CA ASP A 42 -9.22 4.16 -7.88
C ASP A 42 -9.29 5.50 -7.14
N GLU A 43 -10.42 6.19 -7.30
CA GLU A 43 -10.68 7.51 -6.72
C GLU A 43 -10.37 7.60 -5.21
N PRO A 44 -10.71 6.62 -4.33
CA PRO A 44 -10.43 6.69 -2.90
C PRO A 44 -8.94 6.88 -2.55
N TYR A 45 -8.01 6.35 -3.34
CA TYR A 45 -6.57 6.60 -3.13
C TYR A 45 -6.22 8.08 -3.35
N VAL A 46 -6.79 8.67 -4.40
CA VAL A 46 -6.57 10.09 -4.72
C VAL A 46 -7.21 10.97 -3.65
N SER A 47 -8.48 10.73 -3.30
CA SER A 47 -9.22 11.50 -2.30
C SER A 47 -8.57 11.47 -0.92
N ALA A 48 -8.11 10.30 -0.48
CA ALA A 48 -7.47 10.15 0.82
C ALA A 48 -6.18 10.99 0.95
N LEU A 49 -5.39 11.11 -0.12
CA LEU A 49 -4.18 11.94 -0.14
C LEU A 49 -4.48 13.41 -0.42
N SER A 50 -5.44 13.71 -1.30
CA SER A 50 -5.84 15.09 -1.63
C SER A 50 -6.51 15.82 -0.46
N ALA A 51 -6.85 15.10 0.62
CA ALA A 51 -7.28 15.73 1.88
C ALA A 51 -6.14 16.47 2.60
N TYR A 52 -4.90 16.31 2.13
CA TYR A 52 -3.69 16.94 2.65
C TYR A 52 -3.06 17.83 1.57
N ASP A 53 -2.23 18.76 1.99
CA ASP A 53 -1.46 19.61 1.06
C ASP A 53 -0.29 18.79 0.46
N VAL A 54 -0.55 18.16 -0.69
CA VAL A 54 0.39 17.28 -1.41
C VAL A 54 0.27 17.45 -2.91
N ASN A 55 1.35 17.22 -3.62
CA ASN A 55 1.40 17.15 -5.08
C ASN A 55 1.45 15.68 -5.53
N LEU A 56 0.34 15.14 -6.02
CA LEU A 56 0.33 13.77 -6.57
C LEU A 56 1.02 13.73 -7.93
N ARG A 57 1.86 12.70 -8.12
CA ARG A 57 2.56 12.40 -9.36
C ARG A 57 2.25 10.97 -9.76
N PHE A 58 1.56 10.81 -10.89
CA PHE A 58 1.13 9.51 -11.37
C PHE A 58 2.23 8.87 -12.22
N LEU A 59 2.62 7.65 -11.85
CA LEU A 59 3.71 6.90 -12.46
C LEU A 59 3.16 5.71 -13.24
N THR A 60 3.77 5.46 -14.40
CA THR A 60 3.52 4.28 -15.20
C THR A 60 4.55 3.19 -14.90
N TYR A 61 4.43 1.97 -15.48
CA TYR A 61 5.38 0.89 -15.18
C TYR A 61 6.75 1.02 -15.87
N ASP A 62 6.85 1.88 -16.88
CA ASP A 62 8.08 1.97 -17.67
C ASP A 62 9.07 2.97 -17.04
N ASN A 63 10.33 2.53 -16.87
CA ASN A 63 11.42 3.41 -16.40
C ASN A 63 11.12 4.13 -15.08
N ILE A 64 10.60 3.41 -14.08
CA ILE A 64 10.19 3.94 -12.78
C ILE A 64 11.28 4.79 -12.13
N ALA A 65 12.52 4.31 -12.08
CA ALA A 65 13.64 5.05 -11.50
C ALA A 65 13.86 6.41 -12.18
N THR A 66 13.69 6.46 -13.50
CA THR A 66 13.79 7.72 -14.27
C THR A 66 12.62 8.66 -13.94
N GLN A 67 11.40 8.14 -13.83
CA GLN A 67 10.23 8.94 -13.43
C GLN A 67 10.40 9.52 -12.02
N ILE A 68 10.82 8.70 -11.05
CA ILE A 68 11.10 9.12 -9.66
C ILE A 68 12.10 10.26 -9.64
N LYS A 69 13.23 10.10 -10.34
CA LYS A 69 14.30 11.10 -10.39
C LYS A 69 13.85 12.39 -11.08
N ASN A 70 13.21 12.29 -12.26
CA ASN A 70 12.83 13.46 -13.06
C ASN A 70 11.73 14.28 -12.38
N GLN A 71 10.83 13.62 -11.63
CA GLN A 71 9.76 14.30 -10.91
C GLN A 71 10.17 14.75 -9.51
N GLN A 72 11.38 14.41 -9.06
CA GLN A 72 11.93 14.80 -7.74
C GLN A 72 10.94 14.46 -6.63
N LEU A 73 10.58 13.17 -6.54
CA LEU A 73 9.57 12.71 -5.59
C LEU A 73 10.09 12.74 -4.15
N ASP A 74 9.19 13.03 -3.23
CA ASP A 74 9.44 13.08 -1.80
C ASP A 74 8.91 11.86 -1.05
N ALA A 75 8.03 11.07 -1.68
CA ALA A 75 7.49 9.81 -1.15
C ALA A 75 6.91 8.93 -2.27
N LEU A 76 6.72 7.63 -1.97
CA LEU A 76 6.07 6.66 -2.84
C LEU A 76 4.86 6.03 -2.18
N PHE A 77 3.75 5.99 -2.92
CA PHE A 77 2.51 5.34 -2.51
C PHE A 77 2.25 4.13 -3.42
N LEU A 78 2.36 2.93 -2.83
CA LEU A 78 2.13 1.65 -3.49
C LEU A 78 0.71 1.19 -3.21
N ILE A 79 -0.17 1.37 -4.18
CA ILE A 79 -1.61 1.06 -4.04
C ILE A 79 -1.91 -0.43 -4.16
N GLY A 80 -3.08 -0.85 -3.71
CA GLY A 80 -3.60 -2.20 -3.84
C GLY A 80 -3.95 -2.58 -5.29
N GLY A 81 -4.46 -3.78 -5.47
CA GLY A 81 -4.91 -4.34 -6.74
C GLY A 81 -4.53 -5.80 -6.92
N SER A 82 -5.02 -6.42 -7.98
CA SER A 82 -4.73 -7.82 -8.30
C SER A 82 -3.65 -7.90 -9.37
N PHE A 83 -2.53 -8.53 -9.05
CA PHE A 83 -1.44 -8.80 -9.98
C PHE A 83 -0.53 -9.91 -9.44
N ASP A 84 0.18 -10.60 -10.34
CA ASP A 84 1.09 -11.67 -9.94
C ASP A 84 2.38 -11.09 -9.35
N SER A 85 2.60 -11.38 -8.06
CA SER A 85 3.85 -11.09 -7.35
C SER A 85 4.95 -12.10 -7.73
N PRO A 86 6.25 -11.86 -7.40
CA PRO A 86 7.29 -12.85 -7.61
C PRO A 86 6.94 -14.21 -6.99
N ALA A 87 7.12 -15.30 -7.76
CA ALA A 87 6.75 -16.64 -7.29
C ALA A 87 7.49 -17.04 -5.99
N GLU A 88 8.73 -16.56 -5.83
CA GLU A 88 9.52 -16.77 -4.63
C GLU A 88 8.97 -16.11 -3.36
N TYR A 89 7.99 -15.21 -3.48
CA TYR A 89 7.31 -14.61 -2.33
C TYR A 89 6.31 -15.56 -1.69
N TYR A 90 5.82 -16.58 -2.42
CA TYR A 90 4.83 -17.50 -1.89
C TYR A 90 5.46 -18.63 -1.07
N LEU A 91 4.81 -18.96 0.05
CA LEU A 91 5.22 -20.03 0.95
C LEU A 91 5.11 -21.39 0.27
N HIS A 92 4.02 -21.58 -0.51
CA HIS A 92 3.66 -22.78 -1.23
C HIS A 92 3.56 -22.49 -2.73
N GLN A 93 4.74 -22.45 -3.42
CA GLN A 93 4.79 -22.12 -4.85
C GLN A 93 4.05 -23.13 -5.72
N GLU A 94 3.93 -24.39 -5.26
CA GLU A 94 3.16 -25.44 -5.89
C GLU A 94 1.64 -25.13 -5.98
N ASN A 95 1.14 -24.20 -5.16
CA ASN A 95 -0.24 -23.74 -5.20
C ASN A 95 -0.50 -22.64 -6.23
N LEU A 96 0.54 -22.11 -6.87
CA LEU A 96 0.39 -21.09 -7.90
C LEU A 96 -0.19 -21.72 -9.17
N PRO A 97 -1.07 -21.01 -9.88
CA PRO A 97 -1.61 -21.52 -11.14
C PRO A 97 -0.53 -21.56 -12.22
N ASP A 98 -0.65 -22.48 -13.18
CA ASP A 98 0.28 -22.59 -14.32
C ASP A 98 0.37 -21.30 -15.16
N THR A 99 -0.64 -20.43 -15.04
CA THR A 99 -0.72 -19.12 -15.69
C THR A 99 0.01 -18.02 -14.93
N HIS A 100 0.50 -18.30 -13.71
CA HIS A 100 1.23 -17.32 -12.92
C HIS A 100 2.45 -16.77 -13.68
N ARG A 101 2.55 -15.47 -13.77
CA ARG A 101 3.67 -14.78 -14.42
C ARG A 101 3.98 -13.51 -13.66
N LEU A 102 5.26 -13.24 -13.45
CA LEU A 102 5.69 -11.98 -12.84
C LEU A 102 5.14 -10.79 -13.64
N SER A 103 4.34 -9.99 -13.01
CA SER A 103 3.66 -8.88 -13.66
C SER A 103 4.59 -7.68 -13.89
N LYS A 104 4.29 -6.87 -14.91
CA LYS A 104 5.00 -5.59 -15.11
C LYS A 104 4.85 -4.66 -13.90
N ARG A 105 3.71 -4.72 -13.21
CA ARG A 105 3.45 -3.94 -12.00
C ARG A 105 4.36 -4.37 -10.86
N SER A 106 4.57 -5.67 -10.67
CA SER A 106 5.52 -6.18 -9.68
C SER A 106 6.94 -5.70 -9.95
N LEU A 107 7.40 -5.75 -11.21
CA LEU A 107 8.70 -5.22 -11.60
C LEU A 107 8.82 -3.73 -11.31
N ALA A 108 7.79 -2.94 -11.63
CA ALA A 108 7.76 -1.51 -11.33
C ALA A 108 7.82 -1.22 -9.82
N TYR A 109 7.10 -2.03 -9.00
CA TYR A 109 7.15 -1.90 -7.55
C TYR A 109 8.52 -2.26 -6.97
N LEU A 110 9.19 -3.29 -7.49
CA LEU A 110 10.55 -3.65 -7.08
C LEU A 110 11.55 -2.54 -7.41
N GLU A 111 11.51 -2.00 -8.62
CA GLU A 111 12.37 -0.88 -9.03
C GLU A 111 12.10 0.38 -8.16
N ALA A 112 10.84 0.66 -7.86
CA ALA A 112 10.46 1.77 -6.97
C ALA A 112 10.96 1.58 -5.54
N LEU A 113 10.86 0.34 -5.00
CA LEU A 113 11.38 0.02 -3.66
C LEU A 113 12.90 0.09 -3.58
N ASP A 114 13.63 -0.32 -4.64
CA ASP A 114 15.08 -0.15 -4.72
C ASP A 114 15.47 1.34 -4.67
N CYS A 115 14.77 2.19 -5.42
CA CYS A 115 14.95 3.62 -5.37
C CYS A 115 14.64 4.18 -3.98
N ALA A 116 13.47 3.84 -3.42
CA ALA A 116 13.05 4.33 -2.11
C ALA A 116 14.03 3.94 -1.01
N LYS A 117 14.50 2.68 -1.00
CA LYS A 117 15.50 2.20 -0.05
C LYS A 117 16.81 2.95 -0.17
N SER A 118 17.29 3.17 -1.41
CA SER A 118 18.58 3.84 -1.68
C SER A 118 18.61 5.28 -1.18
N TYR A 119 17.46 5.97 -1.26
CA TYR A 119 17.32 7.37 -0.84
C TYR A 119 16.62 7.52 0.53
N LYS A 120 16.23 6.44 1.19
CA LYS A 120 15.37 6.45 2.39
C LYS A 120 14.07 7.24 2.17
N MET A 121 13.57 7.26 0.94
CA MET A 121 12.34 7.95 0.57
C MET A 121 11.14 7.26 1.25
N PRO A 122 10.25 7.99 1.92
CA PRO A 122 9.07 7.42 2.58
C PRO A 122 8.21 6.57 1.65
N VAL A 123 7.73 5.43 2.17
CA VAL A 123 6.86 4.49 1.46
C VAL A 123 5.63 4.16 2.30
N LEU A 124 4.45 4.24 1.68
CA LEU A 124 3.23 3.62 2.18
C LEU A 124 2.75 2.57 1.18
N GLY A 125 2.57 1.33 1.65
CA GLY A 125 2.02 0.22 0.86
C GLY A 125 0.64 -0.21 1.37
N ILE A 126 -0.34 -0.35 0.47
CA ILE A 126 -1.68 -0.81 0.79
C ILE A 126 -1.96 -2.12 0.07
N CYS A 127 -2.49 -3.13 0.77
CA CYS A 127 -2.89 -4.44 0.24
C CYS A 127 -1.76 -5.08 -0.59
N ALA A 128 -1.88 -5.16 -1.91
CA ALA A 128 -0.80 -5.67 -2.76
C ALA A 128 0.49 -4.84 -2.67
N GLY A 129 0.41 -3.53 -2.45
CA GLY A 129 1.57 -2.68 -2.18
C GLY A 129 2.28 -3.05 -0.87
N PHE A 130 1.53 -3.41 0.17
CA PHE A 130 2.06 -3.97 1.41
C PHE A 130 2.71 -5.33 1.17
N GLN A 131 2.06 -6.22 0.42
CA GLN A 131 2.59 -7.54 0.10
C GLN A 131 3.92 -7.44 -0.66
N MET A 132 4.02 -6.52 -1.62
CA MET A 132 5.26 -6.25 -2.33
C MET A 132 6.36 -5.68 -1.42
N LEU A 133 6.02 -4.75 -0.51
CA LEU A 133 6.95 -4.22 0.48
C LEU A 133 7.46 -5.34 1.40
N ALA A 134 6.57 -6.16 1.94
CA ALA A 134 6.94 -7.27 2.82
C ALA A 134 7.83 -8.31 2.08
N GLY A 135 7.41 -8.74 0.89
CA GLY A 135 8.15 -9.69 0.05
C GLY A 135 9.52 -9.17 -0.36
N TYR A 136 9.67 -7.88 -0.65
CA TYR A 136 10.95 -7.22 -0.93
C TYR A 136 11.98 -7.41 0.21
N PHE A 137 11.51 -7.50 1.45
CA PHE A 137 12.33 -7.81 2.62
C PHE A 137 12.39 -9.31 2.96
N GLY A 138 11.94 -10.18 2.07
CA GLY A 138 12.04 -11.63 2.21
C GLY A 138 10.85 -12.29 2.91
N ALA A 139 9.78 -11.57 3.21
CA ALA A 139 8.57 -12.16 3.74
C ALA A 139 7.98 -13.21 2.77
N LYS A 140 7.27 -14.19 3.32
CA LYS A 140 6.53 -15.20 2.55
C LYS A 140 5.03 -14.95 2.65
N MET A 141 4.30 -15.33 1.61
CA MET A 141 2.87 -15.09 1.46
C MET A 141 2.09 -16.38 1.33
N TYR A 142 0.85 -16.37 1.78
CA TYR A 142 -0.19 -17.32 1.43
C TYR A 142 -0.77 -16.98 0.05
N THR A 143 -1.06 -17.99 -0.75
CA THR A 143 -1.85 -17.83 -2.00
C THR A 143 -3.35 -17.63 -1.68
N ASN A 144 -3.79 -18.16 -0.54
CA ASN A 144 -5.16 -18.02 -0.06
C ASN A 144 -5.23 -18.11 1.46
N VAL A 145 -5.33 -16.96 2.13
CA VAL A 145 -5.36 -16.86 3.60
C VAL A 145 -6.47 -17.73 4.21
N ILE A 146 -7.69 -17.66 3.65
CA ILE A 146 -8.83 -18.40 4.20
C ILE A 146 -8.58 -19.91 4.16
N LYS A 147 -8.04 -20.42 3.05
CA LYS A 147 -7.79 -21.85 2.88
C LYS A 147 -6.59 -22.32 3.70
N GLU A 148 -5.47 -21.59 3.64
CA GLU A 148 -4.21 -22.03 4.23
C GLU A 148 -4.20 -21.89 5.75
N LEU A 149 -4.94 -20.93 6.31
CA LEU A 149 -5.14 -20.78 7.76
C LEU A 149 -6.40 -21.49 8.28
N ASN A 150 -7.23 -22.08 7.40
CA ASN A 150 -8.57 -22.54 7.76
C ASN A 150 -9.35 -21.44 8.51
N SER A 151 -9.25 -20.22 8.03
CA SER A 151 -9.78 -19.04 8.69
C SER A 151 -11.28 -18.91 8.53
N SER A 152 -11.94 -18.48 9.58
CA SER A 152 -13.35 -18.05 9.57
C SER A 152 -13.51 -16.54 9.48
N LEU A 153 -12.40 -15.79 9.48
CA LEU A 153 -12.44 -14.34 9.36
C LEU A 153 -12.83 -13.92 7.93
N PRO A 154 -13.58 -12.81 7.80
CA PRO A 154 -14.01 -12.31 6.50
C PRO A 154 -12.90 -11.49 5.80
N HIS A 155 -11.83 -12.16 5.32
CA HIS A 155 -10.75 -11.51 4.57
C HIS A 155 -11.18 -10.97 3.20
N LYS A 156 -12.35 -11.36 2.70
CA LYS A 156 -12.96 -10.82 1.49
C LYS A 156 -14.38 -10.37 1.77
N PHE A 157 -14.51 -9.11 2.15
CA PHE A 157 -15.76 -8.50 2.61
C PHE A 157 -16.04 -7.19 1.89
N ASP A 158 -17.00 -6.40 2.39
CA ASP A 158 -17.33 -5.08 1.88
C ASP A 158 -16.20 -4.08 2.22
N LYS A 159 -15.67 -3.42 1.18
CA LYS A 159 -14.56 -2.48 1.33
C LYS A 159 -14.89 -1.22 2.15
N TYR A 160 -16.16 -0.90 2.29
CA TYR A 160 -16.65 0.27 3.04
C TYR A 160 -17.06 -0.06 4.49
N GLN A 161 -16.97 -1.33 4.90
CA GLN A 161 -17.35 -1.78 6.23
C GLN A 161 -16.18 -2.41 6.97
N ASP A 162 -16.25 -2.37 8.29
CA ASP A 162 -15.32 -3.09 9.14
C ASP A 162 -15.56 -4.60 9.00
N ALA A 163 -14.50 -5.34 8.73
CA ALA A 163 -14.55 -6.79 8.50
C ALA A 163 -14.12 -7.58 9.74
N HIS A 164 -12.96 -7.24 10.29
CA HIS A 164 -12.40 -7.91 11.46
C HIS A 164 -11.47 -6.98 12.25
N ALA A 165 -11.13 -7.40 13.45
CA ALA A 165 -10.14 -6.72 14.28
C ALA A 165 -8.72 -7.14 13.88
N VAL A 166 -7.77 -6.22 14.06
CA VAL A 166 -6.34 -6.49 14.03
C VAL A 166 -5.69 -6.02 15.32
N SER A 167 -4.88 -6.89 15.93
CA SER A 167 -4.09 -6.55 17.11
C SER A 167 -2.84 -5.78 16.69
N ILE A 168 -2.59 -4.65 17.33
CA ILE A 168 -1.45 -3.78 17.05
C ILE A 168 -0.30 -4.16 17.98
N VAL A 169 0.89 -4.28 17.43
CA VAL A 169 2.10 -4.60 18.20
C VAL A 169 2.64 -3.32 18.86
N ASP A 170 2.86 -3.38 20.17
CA ASP A 170 3.38 -2.25 20.95
C ASP A 170 4.76 -1.78 20.46
N ASN A 171 5.05 -0.50 20.69
CA ASN A 171 6.33 0.14 20.35
C ASN A 171 6.64 0.15 18.85
N THR A 172 5.62 0.09 17.99
CA THR A 172 5.72 0.24 16.55
C THR A 172 5.29 1.65 16.10
N LYS A 173 5.70 2.06 14.89
CA LYS A 173 5.19 3.30 14.27
C LYS A 173 3.67 3.21 14.13
N LEU A 174 3.15 2.05 13.73
CA LEU A 174 1.72 1.82 13.59
C LEU A 174 0.98 1.97 14.94
N ALA A 175 1.56 1.47 16.05
CA ALA A 175 0.97 1.68 17.39
C ALA A 175 0.82 3.17 17.70
N THR A 176 1.86 3.96 17.47
CA THR A 176 1.82 5.42 17.65
C THR A 176 0.76 6.08 16.76
N ILE A 177 0.69 5.70 15.49
CA ILE A 177 -0.29 6.19 14.50
C ILE A 177 -1.72 5.89 14.95
N CYS A 178 -1.95 4.70 15.51
CA CYS A 178 -3.25 4.26 16.01
C CYS A 178 -3.56 4.76 17.44
N GLY A 179 -2.75 5.67 18.00
CA GLY A 179 -2.96 6.24 19.34
C GLY A 179 -2.73 5.22 20.46
N ASN A 180 -1.83 4.26 20.25
CA ASN A 180 -1.50 3.16 21.14
C ASN A 180 -2.71 2.28 21.53
N LYS A 181 -3.69 2.15 20.62
CA LYS A 181 -4.77 1.19 20.79
C LYS A 181 -4.22 -0.22 20.58
N PRO A 182 -4.55 -1.19 21.45
CA PRO A 182 -4.09 -2.56 21.30
C PRO A 182 -4.74 -3.27 20.13
N GLU A 183 -5.89 -2.78 19.67
CA GLU A 183 -6.68 -3.37 18.59
C GLU A 183 -7.47 -2.28 17.85
N ILE A 184 -7.64 -2.46 16.54
CA ILE A 184 -8.49 -1.63 15.70
C ILE A 184 -9.34 -2.48 14.77
N MET A 185 -10.50 -1.98 14.36
CA MET A 185 -11.32 -2.59 13.32
C MET A 185 -10.87 -2.13 11.94
N VAL A 186 -10.80 -3.06 10.98
CA VAL A 186 -10.36 -2.79 9.60
C VAL A 186 -11.33 -3.42 8.59
N ASN A 187 -11.37 -2.87 7.38
CA ASN A 187 -11.99 -3.55 6.23
C ASN A 187 -11.05 -4.62 5.66
N SER A 188 -11.54 -5.51 4.81
CA SER A 188 -10.72 -6.56 4.22
C SER A 188 -11.29 -7.01 2.88
N ILE A 189 -10.48 -6.96 1.82
CA ILE A 189 -10.83 -7.38 0.46
C ILE A 189 -9.69 -8.11 -0.24
N HIS A 190 -8.97 -8.96 0.48
CA HIS A 190 -7.84 -9.71 -0.07
C HIS A 190 -8.06 -11.22 -0.01
N THR A 191 -7.34 -11.94 -0.88
CA THR A 191 -7.28 -13.40 -0.89
C THR A 191 -5.90 -13.87 -0.43
N GLU A 192 -4.86 -13.21 -0.91
CA GLU A 192 -3.48 -13.43 -0.52
C GLU A 192 -3.15 -12.66 0.77
N GLY A 193 -2.12 -13.09 1.49
CA GLY A 193 -1.69 -12.42 2.72
C GLY A 193 -0.26 -12.79 3.10
N VAL A 194 0.35 -11.98 3.95
CA VAL A 194 1.72 -12.24 4.43
C VAL A 194 1.68 -13.29 5.55
N ALA A 195 2.41 -14.38 5.33
CA ALA A 195 2.48 -15.55 6.21
C ALA A 195 3.60 -15.45 7.24
N GLN A 196 4.80 -15.11 6.77
CA GLN A 196 6.02 -15.12 7.57
C GLN A 196 6.91 -13.94 7.22
N VAL A 197 7.58 -13.41 8.24
CA VAL A 197 8.68 -12.44 8.11
C VAL A 197 9.93 -13.12 8.68
N PRO A 198 11.05 -13.17 7.94
CA PRO A 198 12.29 -13.75 8.46
C PRO A 198 12.82 -12.97 9.68
N ASP A 199 13.38 -13.67 10.67
CA ASP A 199 13.92 -13.04 11.89
C ASP A 199 15.03 -12.03 11.61
N ASN A 200 15.77 -12.21 10.51
CA ASN A 200 16.84 -11.31 10.07
C ASN A 200 16.38 -10.25 9.06
N ALA A 201 15.10 -10.15 8.79
CA ALA A 201 14.56 -9.10 7.92
C ALA A 201 14.68 -7.71 8.58
N ASN A 202 14.92 -6.68 7.76
CA ASN A 202 14.94 -5.30 8.24
C ASN A 202 13.52 -4.69 8.35
N ILE A 203 12.52 -5.54 8.61
CA ILE A 203 11.14 -5.17 8.90
C ILE A 203 10.63 -5.88 10.14
N ILE A 204 9.68 -5.27 10.81
CA ILE A 204 8.96 -5.87 11.93
C ILE A 204 7.47 -5.96 11.62
N ILE A 205 6.83 -6.95 12.22
CA ILE A 205 5.39 -7.09 12.18
C ILE A 205 4.78 -6.05 13.11
N SER A 206 3.85 -5.25 12.61
CA SER A 206 3.18 -4.20 13.39
C SER A 206 1.68 -4.45 13.62
N ALA A 207 1.08 -5.40 12.89
CA ALA A 207 -0.28 -5.88 13.20
C ALA A 207 -0.53 -7.32 12.73
N ARG A 208 -1.46 -8.02 13.42
CA ARG A 208 -1.96 -9.35 13.07
C ARG A 208 -3.47 -9.45 13.28
N SER A 209 -4.14 -10.23 12.43
CA SER A 209 -5.50 -10.72 12.70
C SER A 209 -5.49 -11.91 13.67
N SER A 210 -6.65 -12.23 14.25
CA SER A 210 -6.76 -13.29 15.28
C SER A 210 -6.49 -14.70 14.74
N ASP A 211 -6.55 -14.92 13.43
CA ASP A 211 -6.18 -16.17 12.77
C ASP A 211 -4.68 -16.29 12.46
N GLY A 212 -3.91 -15.23 12.78
CA GLY A 212 -2.46 -15.19 12.64
C GLY A 212 -1.93 -14.58 11.35
N ASN A 213 -2.79 -14.18 10.39
CA ASN A 213 -2.33 -13.47 9.20
C ASN A 213 -1.61 -12.18 9.61
N ILE A 214 -0.50 -11.87 8.94
CA ILE A 214 0.22 -10.61 9.16
C ILE A 214 -0.51 -9.52 8.39
N GLU A 215 -0.98 -8.51 9.11
CA GLU A 215 -1.82 -7.43 8.58
C GLU A 215 -1.05 -6.12 8.38
N ALA A 216 0.11 -5.96 9.02
CA ALA A 216 0.99 -4.82 8.77
C ALA A 216 2.45 -5.15 9.08
N VAL A 217 3.35 -4.49 8.34
CA VAL A 217 4.78 -4.46 8.61
C VAL A 217 5.32 -3.04 8.49
N GLU A 218 6.45 -2.78 9.16
CA GLU A 218 7.18 -1.52 9.03
C GLU A 218 8.68 -1.75 9.02
N VAL A 219 9.42 -0.89 8.33
CA VAL A 219 10.89 -0.95 8.32
C VAL A 219 11.46 -0.45 9.63
N VAL A 220 12.48 -1.18 10.11
CA VAL A 220 13.23 -0.84 11.33
C VAL A 220 14.15 0.35 11.07
N GLY A 221 14.25 1.28 12.03
CA GLY A 221 15.15 2.44 11.98
C GLY A 221 14.51 3.69 11.37
N ASP A 222 15.35 4.56 10.79
CA ASP A 222 14.98 5.93 10.41
C ASP A 222 14.20 6.04 9.10
N TRP A 223 14.21 4.99 8.28
CA TRP A 223 13.46 4.99 7.04
C TRP A 223 11.96 4.75 7.32
N TYR A 224 11.13 5.72 6.93
CA TYR A 224 9.68 5.55 7.00
C TYR A 224 9.22 4.64 5.84
N ALA A 225 8.94 3.39 6.13
CA ALA A 225 8.22 2.50 5.23
C ALA A 225 7.24 1.66 6.05
N LEU A 226 5.97 1.83 5.75
CA LEU A 226 4.83 1.18 6.41
C LEU A 226 3.98 0.50 5.35
N GLY A 227 3.58 -0.73 5.61
CA GLY A 227 2.62 -1.46 4.79
C GLY A 227 1.46 -1.96 5.63
N VAL A 228 0.23 -1.86 5.11
CA VAL A 228 -0.98 -2.39 5.72
C VAL A 228 -1.77 -3.22 4.72
N GLN A 229 -2.31 -4.37 5.18
CA GLN A 229 -3.06 -5.29 4.32
C GLN A 229 -4.45 -4.78 4.01
N TRP A 230 -5.08 -4.08 4.95
CA TRP A 230 -6.41 -3.50 4.77
C TRP A 230 -6.36 -2.25 3.88
N HIS A 231 -7.53 -1.68 3.64
CA HIS A 231 -7.72 -0.56 2.72
C HIS A 231 -8.20 0.70 3.46
N PRO A 232 -7.29 1.47 4.09
CA PRO A 232 -7.65 2.69 4.82
C PRO A 232 -8.24 3.77 3.91
N GLU A 233 -7.97 3.74 2.58
CA GLU A 233 -8.50 4.71 1.61
C GLU A 233 -10.02 4.65 1.45
N TYR A 234 -10.66 3.53 1.76
CA TYR A 234 -12.13 3.45 1.78
C TYR A 234 -12.74 3.90 3.09
N LEU A 235 -11.94 4.03 4.15
CA LEU A 235 -12.37 4.34 5.51
C LEU A 235 -11.93 5.73 6.00
N TRP A 236 -11.05 6.43 5.27
CA TRP A 236 -10.37 7.64 5.74
C TRP A 236 -11.33 8.74 6.18
N HIS A 237 -12.52 8.85 5.60
CA HIS A 237 -13.51 9.87 5.95
C HIS A 237 -14.21 9.61 7.31
N ARG A 238 -14.23 8.34 7.80
CA ARG A 238 -14.94 7.93 9.03
C ARG A 238 -14.03 7.33 10.12
N SER A 239 -12.86 6.80 9.78
CA SER A 239 -11.92 6.19 10.72
C SER A 239 -10.79 7.17 11.05
N LEU A 240 -10.55 7.37 12.34
CA LEU A 240 -9.43 8.19 12.82
C LEU A 240 -8.09 7.51 12.52
N GLU A 241 -8.01 6.20 12.68
CA GLU A 241 -6.82 5.40 12.40
C GLU A 241 -6.44 5.48 10.92
N ALA A 242 -7.43 5.38 10.02
CA ALA A 242 -7.21 5.54 8.58
C ALA A 242 -6.68 6.94 8.24
N LYS A 243 -7.28 8.01 8.82
CA LYS A 243 -6.76 9.38 8.66
C LYS A 243 -5.33 9.50 9.16
N ASN A 244 -5.03 8.94 10.33
CA ASN A 244 -3.72 9.05 10.95
C ASN A 244 -2.64 8.32 10.13
N ILE A 245 -2.97 7.21 9.43
CA ILE A 245 -2.03 6.52 8.52
C ILE A 245 -1.61 7.48 7.41
N PHE A 246 -2.56 8.12 6.71
CA PHE A 246 -2.25 9.08 5.65
C PHE A 246 -1.54 10.32 6.19
N ALA A 247 -1.98 10.88 7.32
CA ALA A 247 -1.33 12.03 7.97
C ALA A 247 0.12 11.72 8.33
N SER A 248 0.40 10.54 8.88
CA SER A 248 1.76 10.10 9.22
C SER A 248 2.65 9.98 7.97
N PHE A 249 2.11 9.41 6.90
CA PHE A 249 2.83 9.27 5.63
C PHE A 249 3.15 10.64 5.01
N VAL A 250 2.18 11.54 4.94
CA VAL A 250 2.38 12.90 4.42
C VAL A 250 3.38 13.69 5.27
N ASN A 251 3.32 13.53 6.61
CA ASN A 251 4.31 14.15 7.49
C ASN A 251 5.72 13.61 7.23
N ALA A 252 5.87 12.31 6.96
CA ALA A 252 7.17 11.73 6.59
C ALA A 252 7.66 12.29 5.24
N ALA A 253 6.78 12.44 4.24
CA ALA A 253 7.11 13.06 2.97
C ALA A 253 7.58 14.52 3.13
N ASN A 254 6.89 15.31 3.97
CA ASN A 254 7.28 16.69 4.28
C ASN A 254 8.66 16.78 4.95
N LYS A 255 8.97 15.89 5.88
CA LYS A 255 10.28 15.83 6.52
C LYS A 255 11.37 15.48 5.53
N TYR A 256 11.14 14.45 4.71
CA TYR A 256 12.08 14.03 3.67
C TYR A 256 12.38 15.17 2.69
N GLN A 257 11.36 15.89 2.22
CA GLN A 257 11.51 17.08 1.35
C GLN A 257 12.42 18.13 1.97
N LYS A 258 12.35 18.33 3.29
CA LYS A 258 13.14 19.31 4.05
C LYS A 258 14.54 18.83 4.42
N GLY A 259 14.84 17.54 4.17
CA GLY A 259 16.11 16.91 4.56
C GLY A 259 16.22 16.63 6.07
N GLU A 260 15.08 16.40 6.75
CA GLU A 260 14.98 16.13 8.19
C GLU A 260 14.96 14.63 8.50
#